data_b3dce3abbe4e390be7a657035106ad08
#
_entry.id   b3dce3abbe4e390be7a657035106ad08
#
_cell.length_a   1.000
_cell.length_b   1.000
_cell.length_c   1.000
_cell.angle_alpha   90.00
_cell.angle_beta   90.00
_cell.angle_gamma   90.00
#
_symmetry.space_group_name_H-M   'P 1'
#
loop_
_entity.id
_entity.type
_entity.pdbx_description
1 polymer ?
#
loop_
_entity_poly.entity_id
_entity_poly.type
_entity_poly.pdbx_seq_one_letter_code
_entity_poly.pdbx_strand_id
1 'polypeptide(L)'
;MAKKFNKIGENLEVKNIVIHQLLKDAGNRLVNPKAAENLLTIGEKEKTFLGNLDKSYHKKSSPIYGIFAEENPKFRDCLIDYINGDREFYDFSINVMNHYKIVLENTVAATGGYMIICEYQNLITSNDLLLILMINNKEGFVIDEKKLTLDNIKNLDLSKVDVACLINLTEWGNIENNLPSERKTYLSFVKGMKEVSYYFMSFIDVDNKNTSTESTKRLITAIEAYADIEQWDRNTKINKKNKVFTYCHDCIDNKKEILLSTISSILNPDNPEHFQDFATEEDYRVSEIISGDKARMKFLKTITYSDKEFKIEFDTKLILDNTIVLDSSGNKLTIKNISPILRDKIKELSNKNA
;
A
#
# COMPACT_ATOMS: atom_id res chain seq x y z
N MET A 1 -7.49 18.16 -27.35
CA MET A 1 -8.77 17.42 -27.18
C MET A 1 -8.45 16.12 -26.49
N ALA A 2 -9.01 15.86 -25.31
CA ALA A 2 -8.82 14.58 -24.62
C ALA A 2 -9.50 13.47 -25.43
N LYS A 3 -8.77 12.37 -25.72
CA LYS A 3 -9.35 11.18 -26.34
C LYS A 3 -10.41 10.61 -25.39
N LYS A 4 -11.64 10.42 -25.84
CA LYS A 4 -12.67 9.68 -25.10
C LYS A 4 -12.48 8.19 -25.38
N PHE A 5 -12.16 7.42 -24.36
CA PHE A 5 -12.08 5.96 -24.42
C PHE A 5 -13.39 5.37 -23.89
N ASN A 6 -14.04 4.54 -24.68
CA ASN A 6 -15.37 3.98 -24.35
C ASN A 6 -15.35 2.47 -24.08
N LYS A 7 -14.26 1.77 -24.42
CA LYS A 7 -14.11 0.32 -24.21
C LYS A 7 -13.09 0.02 -23.10
N ILE A 8 -13.25 -1.12 -22.45
CA ILE A 8 -12.27 -1.62 -21.47
C ILE A 8 -10.94 -1.86 -22.18
N GLY A 9 -9.84 -1.27 -21.68
CA GLY A 9 -8.51 -1.38 -22.25
C GLY A 9 -8.21 -0.48 -23.46
N GLU A 10 -9.15 0.34 -23.93
CA GLU A 10 -8.95 1.22 -25.09
C GLU A 10 -7.88 2.29 -24.86
N ASN A 11 -7.64 2.64 -23.59
CA ASN A 11 -6.59 3.58 -23.18
C ASN A 11 -5.24 2.90 -22.88
N LEU A 12 -5.11 1.60 -23.16
CA LEU A 12 -3.91 0.82 -22.88
C LEU A 12 -3.33 0.29 -24.19
N GLU A 13 -2.03 0.49 -24.39
CA GLU A 13 -1.27 -0.13 -25.47
C GLU A 13 -0.47 -1.30 -24.91
N VAL A 14 -0.90 -2.51 -25.24
CA VAL A 14 -0.28 -3.74 -24.75
C VAL A 14 1.01 -4.00 -25.52
N LYS A 15 2.13 -4.16 -24.81
CA LYS A 15 3.42 -4.55 -25.39
C LYS A 15 3.64 -6.06 -25.26
N ASN A 16 3.59 -6.57 -24.05
CA ASN A 16 3.88 -7.97 -23.74
C ASN A 16 2.92 -8.53 -22.68
N ILE A 17 2.50 -9.79 -22.84
CA ILE A 17 1.79 -10.57 -21.81
C ILE A 17 2.33 -11.98 -21.79
N VAL A 18 2.61 -12.48 -20.57
CA VAL A 18 2.95 -13.89 -20.35
C VAL A 18 2.23 -14.42 -19.11
N ILE A 19 1.88 -15.71 -19.13
CA ILE A 19 1.22 -16.40 -18.02
C ILE A 19 2.01 -17.67 -17.70
N HIS A 20 2.64 -17.69 -16.53
CA HIS A 20 3.27 -18.86 -15.95
C HIS A 20 2.38 -19.49 -14.87
N GLN A 21 2.67 -20.69 -14.44
CA GLN A 21 1.99 -21.33 -13.32
C GLN A 21 3.01 -21.83 -12.30
N LEU A 22 2.74 -21.57 -11.02
CA LEU A 22 3.49 -22.15 -9.91
C LEU A 22 2.51 -22.98 -9.07
N LEU A 23 2.68 -24.28 -9.08
CA LEU A 23 1.85 -25.21 -8.30
C LEU A 23 2.44 -25.37 -6.92
N LYS A 24 1.71 -24.99 -5.89
CA LYS A 24 2.09 -25.10 -4.48
C LYS A 24 0.86 -25.10 -3.58
N ASP A 25 0.79 -26.06 -2.68
CA ASP A 25 -0.21 -26.11 -1.62
C ASP A 25 0.27 -25.38 -0.36
N ALA A 26 -0.66 -24.77 0.36
CA ALA A 26 -0.37 -24.21 1.69
C ALA A 26 0.14 -25.32 2.63
N GLY A 27 1.14 -24.98 3.43
CA GLY A 27 1.79 -25.95 4.34
C GLY A 27 2.92 -26.76 3.70
N ASN A 28 3.07 -26.73 2.37
CA ASN A 28 4.16 -27.41 1.66
C ASN A 28 5.25 -26.41 1.24
N ARG A 29 6.48 -26.87 1.10
CA ARG A 29 7.60 -26.09 0.54
C ARG A 29 7.87 -26.41 -0.94
N LEU A 30 7.38 -27.53 -1.43
CA LEU A 30 7.60 -27.92 -2.82
C LEU A 30 6.82 -27.02 -3.77
N VAL A 31 7.51 -26.39 -4.70
CA VAL A 31 6.93 -25.55 -5.76
C VAL A 31 7.28 -26.14 -7.12
N ASN A 32 6.27 -26.47 -7.92
CA ASN A 32 6.44 -26.97 -9.27
C ASN A 32 6.11 -25.84 -10.27
N PRO A 33 7.12 -25.21 -10.89
CA PRO A 33 6.90 -24.17 -11.87
C PRO A 33 6.53 -24.80 -13.23
N LYS A 34 5.60 -24.18 -13.92
CA LYS A 34 5.27 -24.47 -15.32
C LYS A 34 5.37 -23.18 -16.11
N ALA A 35 6.43 -23.06 -16.89
CA ALA A 35 6.64 -21.92 -17.77
C ALA A 35 5.66 -21.96 -18.95
N ALA A 36 5.24 -20.79 -19.43
CA ALA A 36 4.62 -20.65 -20.74
C ALA A 36 5.63 -21.02 -21.83
N GLU A 37 5.17 -21.53 -22.94
CA GLU A 37 6.05 -21.83 -24.10
C GLU A 37 6.43 -20.52 -24.84
N ASN A 38 5.52 -19.57 -24.89
CA ASN A 38 5.68 -18.30 -25.61
C ASN A 38 4.90 -17.18 -24.91
N LEU A 39 5.18 -15.95 -25.32
CA LEU A 39 4.32 -14.79 -25.00
C LEU A 39 2.96 -14.96 -25.67
N LEU A 40 1.92 -14.32 -25.11
CA LEU A 40 0.62 -14.27 -25.75
C LEU A 40 0.68 -13.41 -27.03
N THR A 41 0.06 -13.86 -28.09
CA THR A 41 -0.14 -13.05 -29.30
C THR A 41 -1.18 -11.98 -28.99
N ILE A 42 -0.80 -10.70 -29.12
CA ILE A 42 -1.66 -9.58 -28.73
C ILE A 42 -2.75 -9.34 -29.77
N GLY A 43 -4.00 -9.51 -29.34
CA GLY A 43 -5.22 -9.21 -30.09
C GLY A 43 -6.26 -8.52 -29.22
N GLU A 44 -7.48 -8.39 -29.70
CA GLU A 44 -8.57 -7.74 -28.96
C GLU A 44 -8.93 -8.46 -27.65
N LYS A 45 -8.77 -9.78 -27.61
CA LYS A 45 -9.00 -10.59 -26.41
C LYS A 45 -7.98 -10.26 -25.31
N GLU A 46 -6.72 -10.16 -25.66
CA GLU A 46 -5.61 -9.86 -24.74
C GLU A 46 -5.68 -8.41 -24.25
N LYS A 47 -6.06 -7.48 -25.12
CA LYS A 47 -6.33 -6.08 -24.71
C LYS A 47 -7.49 -5.98 -23.71
N THR A 48 -8.59 -6.70 -23.98
CA THR A 48 -9.73 -6.76 -23.05
C THR A 48 -9.34 -7.42 -21.73
N PHE A 49 -8.52 -8.47 -21.77
CA PHE A 49 -8.02 -9.16 -20.60
C PHE A 49 -7.16 -8.24 -19.74
N LEU A 50 -6.17 -7.55 -20.33
CA LEU A 50 -5.37 -6.57 -19.62
C LEU A 50 -6.22 -5.43 -19.03
N GLY A 51 -7.16 -4.89 -19.82
CA GLY A 51 -8.07 -3.84 -19.31
C GLY A 51 -8.90 -4.28 -18.12
N ASN A 52 -9.30 -5.54 -18.04
CA ASN A 52 -9.98 -6.10 -16.86
C ASN A 52 -9.03 -6.28 -15.67
N LEU A 53 -7.78 -6.69 -15.89
CA LEU A 53 -6.75 -6.79 -14.85
C LEU A 53 -6.43 -5.40 -14.28
N ASP A 54 -6.15 -4.43 -15.12
CA ASP A 54 -5.86 -3.04 -14.76
C ASP A 54 -7.02 -2.43 -13.95
N LYS A 55 -8.26 -2.60 -14.44
CA LYS A 55 -9.45 -2.17 -13.73
C LYS A 55 -9.60 -2.86 -12.37
N SER A 56 -9.32 -4.15 -12.28
CA SER A 56 -9.41 -4.92 -11.03
C SER A 56 -8.34 -4.49 -10.05
N TYR A 57 -7.13 -4.20 -10.53
CA TYR A 57 -6.04 -3.63 -9.76
C TYR A 57 -6.43 -2.27 -9.15
N HIS A 58 -6.85 -1.32 -9.97
CA HIS A 58 -7.23 0.03 -9.54
C HIS A 58 -8.54 0.10 -8.74
N LYS A 59 -9.35 -0.95 -8.78
CA LYS A 59 -10.57 -1.06 -7.94
C LYS A 59 -10.26 -1.32 -6.48
N LYS A 60 -9.06 -1.85 -6.18
CA LYS A 60 -8.59 -2.05 -4.80
C LYS A 60 -8.27 -0.70 -4.18
N SER A 61 -8.55 -0.58 -2.89
CA SER A 61 -8.35 0.67 -2.16
C SER A 61 -6.96 0.76 -1.57
N SER A 62 -6.44 1.99 -1.52
CA SER A 62 -5.24 2.34 -0.78
C SER A 62 -4.03 1.45 -1.11
N PRO A 63 -3.47 1.56 -2.33
CA PRO A 63 -2.24 0.86 -2.66
C PRO A 63 -1.12 1.27 -1.70
N ILE A 64 -0.19 0.37 -1.46
CA ILE A 64 1.06 0.68 -0.76
C ILE A 64 2.08 1.05 -1.80
N TYR A 65 2.69 2.21 -1.66
CA TYR A 65 3.73 2.70 -2.55
C TYR A 65 5.12 2.39 -2.03
N GLY A 66 6.09 2.22 -2.92
CA GLY A 66 7.45 1.89 -2.58
C GLY A 66 8.47 2.22 -3.67
N ILE A 67 9.71 1.94 -3.31
CA ILE A 67 10.88 1.95 -4.19
C ILE A 67 11.60 0.60 -4.06
N PHE A 68 12.48 0.28 -4.99
CA PHE A 68 13.34 -0.89 -4.84
C PHE A 68 14.34 -0.71 -3.68
N ALA A 69 14.66 -1.82 -3.02
CA ALA A 69 15.75 -1.86 -2.05
C ALA A 69 17.11 -1.69 -2.75
N GLU A 70 18.07 -1.12 -2.03
CA GLU A 70 19.43 -0.93 -2.55
C GLU A 70 20.28 -2.20 -2.40
N GLU A 71 20.00 -3.01 -1.36
CA GLU A 71 20.79 -4.19 -1.02
C GLU A 71 20.28 -5.46 -1.69
N ASN A 72 21.12 -6.14 -2.48
CA ASN A 72 20.88 -7.43 -3.13
C ASN A 72 19.56 -7.54 -3.94
N PRO A 73 19.24 -6.59 -4.83
CA PRO A 73 17.96 -6.52 -5.52
C PRO A 73 17.88 -7.48 -6.71
N LYS A 74 17.48 -8.72 -6.48
CA LYS A 74 17.42 -9.77 -7.52
C LYS A 74 16.38 -9.50 -8.61
N PHE A 75 15.20 -9.04 -8.22
CA PHE A 75 14.13 -8.70 -9.17
C PHE A 75 14.50 -7.45 -9.97
N ARG A 76 14.96 -6.41 -9.27
CA ARG A 76 15.41 -5.15 -9.90
C ARG A 76 16.51 -5.42 -10.92
N ASP A 77 17.53 -6.22 -10.58
CA ASP A 77 18.63 -6.54 -11.50
C ASP A 77 18.13 -7.23 -12.77
N CYS A 78 17.20 -8.21 -12.63
CA CYS A 78 16.57 -8.85 -13.79
C CYS A 78 15.79 -7.85 -14.65
N LEU A 79 15.13 -6.87 -14.02
CA LEU A 79 14.36 -5.84 -14.72
C LEU A 79 15.29 -4.85 -15.45
N ILE A 80 16.43 -4.51 -14.84
CA ILE A 80 17.48 -3.67 -15.47
C ILE A 80 18.01 -4.34 -16.72
N ASP A 81 18.38 -5.63 -16.66
CA ASP A 81 18.85 -6.39 -17.83
C ASP A 81 17.84 -6.32 -18.98
N TYR A 82 16.55 -6.44 -18.67
CA TYR A 82 15.48 -6.34 -19.66
C TYR A 82 15.36 -4.93 -20.27
N ILE A 83 15.33 -3.89 -19.42
CA ILE A 83 15.17 -2.49 -19.89
C ILE A 83 16.38 -2.03 -20.72
N ASN A 84 17.57 -2.48 -20.40
CA ASN A 84 18.79 -2.18 -21.15
C ASN A 84 18.88 -2.96 -22.48
N GLY A 85 17.97 -3.90 -22.74
CA GLY A 85 17.98 -4.73 -23.93
C GLY A 85 18.97 -5.89 -23.89
N ASP A 86 19.56 -6.17 -22.71
CA ASP A 86 20.46 -7.31 -22.51
C ASP A 86 19.69 -8.65 -22.46
N ARG A 87 18.37 -8.57 -22.34
CA ARG A 87 17.47 -9.72 -22.19
C ARG A 87 16.11 -9.47 -22.83
N GLU A 88 15.58 -10.46 -23.51
CA GLU A 88 14.22 -10.42 -24.05
C GLU A 88 13.16 -10.55 -22.94
N PHE A 89 11.95 -10.03 -23.16
CA PHE A 89 10.87 -10.05 -22.16
C PHE A 89 10.51 -11.47 -21.70
N TYR A 90 10.55 -12.45 -22.59
CA TYR A 90 10.29 -13.85 -22.24
C TYR A 90 11.32 -14.37 -21.23
N ASP A 91 12.61 -14.16 -21.49
CA ASP A 91 13.69 -14.61 -20.61
C ASP A 91 13.67 -13.87 -19.25
N PHE A 92 13.36 -12.58 -19.28
CA PHE A 92 13.07 -11.81 -18.06
C PHE A 92 11.96 -12.48 -17.26
N SER A 93 10.84 -12.82 -17.88
CA SER A 93 9.69 -13.44 -17.21
C SER A 93 10.01 -14.81 -16.59
N ILE A 94 10.85 -15.61 -17.25
CA ILE A 94 11.35 -16.90 -16.73
C ILE A 94 12.19 -16.70 -15.47
N ASN A 95 13.11 -15.71 -15.49
CA ASN A 95 13.95 -15.41 -14.32
C ASN A 95 13.11 -14.93 -13.14
N VAL A 96 12.13 -14.07 -13.40
CA VAL A 96 11.16 -13.57 -12.41
C VAL A 96 10.37 -14.73 -11.80
N MET A 97 9.86 -15.64 -12.63
CA MET A 97 9.16 -16.84 -12.16
C MET A 97 10.06 -17.71 -11.27
N ASN A 98 11.31 -17.96 -11.68
CA ASN A 98 12.25 -18.77 -10.91
C ASN A 98 12.64 -18.09 -9.59
N HIS A 99 12.81 -16.78 -9.57
CA HIS A 99 13.04 -16.02 -8.35
C HIS A 99 11.83 -16.14 -7.41
N TYR A 100 10.62 -15.97 -7.91
CA TYR A 100 9.40 -16.11 -7.10
C TYR A 100 9.20 -17.54 -6.57
N LYS A 101 9.58 -18.57 -7.35
CA LYS A 101 9.60 -19.96 -6.88
C LYS A 101 10.40 -20.08 -5.57
N ILE A 102 11.63 -19.51 -5.52
CA ILE A 102 12.49 -19.55 -4.34
C ILE A 102 11.82 -18.88 -3.15
N VAL A 103 11.18 -17.73 -3.36
CA VAL A 103 10.44 -17.02 -2.31
C VAL A 103 9.27 -17.86 -1.78
N LEU A 104 8.52 -18.52 -2.66
CA LEU A 104 7.41 -19.39 -2.28
C LEU A 104 7.88 -20.63 -1.51
N GLU A 105 9.03 -21.24 -1.87
CA GLU A 105 9.62 -22.37 -1.15
C GLU A 105 9.97 -22.01 0.29
N ASN A 106 10.35 -20.76 0.53
CA ASN A 106 10.67 -20.23 1.85
C ASN A 106 9.43 -19.74 2.63
N THR A 107 8.25 -19.68 1.99
CA THR A 107 7.02 -19.17 2.59
C THR A 107 5.98 -20.29 2.70
N VAL A 108 5.99 -21.02 3.82
CA VAL A 108 5.16 -22.22 4.03
C VAL A 108 3.66 -21.94 3.86
N ALA A 109 3.18 -20.81 4.37
CA ALA A 109 1.75 -20.44 4.33
C ALA A 109 1.25 -19.97 2.95
N ALA A 110 2.15 -19.61 2.04
CA ALA A 110 1.77 -19.13 0.71
C ALA A 110 1.30 -20.28 -0.19
N THR A 111 0.32 -20.01 -1.05
CA THR A 111 -0.13 -20.90 -2.12
C THR A 111 0.45 -20.48 -3.46
N GLY A 112 0.55 -21.40 -4.39
CA GLY A 112 0.86 -21.11 -5.79
C GLY A 112 -0.32 -20.45 -6.51
N GLY A 113 -0.22 -20.40 -7.84
CA GLY A 113 -1.25 -19.82 -8.72
C GLY A 113 -0.70 -19.54 -10.12
N TYR A 114 -1.42 -18.75 -10.88
CA TYR A 114 -0.95 -18.21 -12.16
C TYR A 114 -0.23 -16.89 -11.93
N MET A 115 1.03 -16.81 -12.35
CA MET A 115 1.79 -15.57 -12.42
C MET A 115 1.54 -14.92 -13.77
N ILE A 116 0.98 -13.73 -13.76
CA ILE A 116 0.72 -12.95 -14.96
C ILE A 116 1.64 -11.74 -14.94
N ILE A 117 2.40 -11.55 -16.01
CA ILE A 117 3.30 -10.41 -16.19
C ILE A 117 2.86 -9.70 -17.48
N CYS A 118 2.49 -8.43 -17.33
CA CYS A 118 2.01 -7.59 -18.43
C CYS A 118 2.82 -6.29 -18.51
N GLU A 119 3.35 -6.01 -19.67
CA GLU A 119 3.94 -4.71 -20.01
C GLU A 119 3.03 -3.97 -20.96
N TYR A 120 2.75 -2.71 -20.66
CA TYR A 120 1.83 -1.88 -21.44
C TYR A 120 2.08 -0.38 -21.22
N GLN A 121 1.60 0.45 -22.11
CA GLN A 121 1.59 1.88 -21.97
C GLN A 121 0.17 2.40 -21.66
N ASN A 122 0.05 3.29 -20.71
CA ASN A 122 -1.17 4.05 -20.49
C ASN A 122 -1.18 5.26 -21.43
N LEU A 123 -2.09 5.25 -22.40
CA LEU A 123 -2.17 6.30 -23.45
C LEU A 123 -2.68 7.66 -22.93
N ILE A 124 -3.22 7.73 -21.72
CA ILE A 124 -3.65 8.99 -21.09
C ILE A 124 -2.46 9.69 -20.46
N THR A 125 -1.67 8.96 -19.67
CA THR A 125 -0.51 9.49 -18.93
C THR A 125 0.80 9.36 -19.70
N SER A 126 0.82 8.57 -20.77
CA SER A 126 2.02 8.18 -21.54
C SER A 126 3.06 7.39 -20.72
N ASN A 127 2.67 6.84 -19.59
CA ASN A 127 3.56 6.05 -18.74
C ASN A 127 3.64 4.61 -19.23
N ASP A 128 4.86 4.08 -19.29
CA ASP A 128 5.14 2.66 -19.45
C ASP A 128 5.03 1.96 -18.09
N LEU A 129 4.29 0.86 -18.07
CA LEU A 129 3.88 0.15 -16.87
C LEU A 129 4.18 -1.33 -16.97
N LEU A 130 4.62 -1.94 -15.87
CA LEU A 130 4.79 -3.38 -15.72
C LEU A 130 3.91 -3.86 -14.56
N LEU A 131 2.89 -4.65 -14.87
CA LEU A 131 2.00 -5.26 -13.89
C LEU A 131 2.38 -6.72 -13.67
N ILE A 132 2.66 -7.09 -12.43
CA ILE A 132 2.95 -8.46 -12.01
C ILE A 132 1.93 -8.85 -10.96
N LEU A 133 1.26 -9.97 -11.18
CA LEU A 133 0.27 -10.45 -10.23
C LEU A 133 0.22 -11.97 -10.14
N MET A 134 -0.25 -12.45 -8.99
CA MET A 134 -0.62 -13.84 -8.77
C MET A 134 -2.13 -13.96 -8.65
N ILE A 135 -2.71 -14.91 -9.35
CA ILE A 135 -4.15 -15.15 -9.36
C ILE A 135 -4.45 -16.63 -9.41
N ASN A 136 -5.53 -17.04 -8.76
CA ASN A 136 -6.01 -18.41 -8.76
C ASN A 136 -7.26 -18.56 -9.61
N ASN A 137 -7.52 -19.80 -10.06
CA ASN A 137 -8.78 -20.14 -10.67
C ASN A 137 -9.91 -20.13 -9.62
N LYS A 138 -11.08 -19.70 -10.09
CA LYS A 138 -12.34 -19.91 -9.41
C LYS A 138 -13.13 -21.01 -10.14
N GLU A 139 -13.57 -22.00 -9.40
CA GLU A 139 -14.51 -22.99 -9.93
C GLU A 139 -15.89 -22.33 -10.12
N GLY A 140 -16.53 -22.69 -11.20
CA GLY A 140 -17.85 -22.22 -11.57
C GLY A 140 -18.57 -23.22 -12.44
N PHE A 141 -19.79 -22.93 -12.81
CA PHE A 141 -20.60 -23.73 -13.69
C PHE A 141 -20.99 -22.90 -14.92
N VAL A 142 -21.02 -23.54 -16.07
CA VAL A 142 -21.60 -22.99 -17.30
C VAL A 142 -22.73 -23.90 -17.75
N ILE A 143 -23.78 -23.30 -18.32
CA ILE A 143 -24.87 -24.06 -18.92
C ILE A 143 -24.55 -24.26 -20.38
N ASP A 144 -24.48 -25.50 -20.84
CA ASP A 144 -24.52 -25.81 -22.27
C ASP A 144 -25.91 -25.45 -22.80
N GLU A 145 -25.99 -24.36 -23.55
CA GLU A 145 -27.28 -23.81 -24.04
C GLU A 145 -28.02 -24.78 -24.99
N LYS A 146 -27.32 -25.72 -25.61
CA LYS A 146 -27.94 -26.71 -26.52
C LYS A 146 -28.52 -27.89 -25.78
N LYS A 147 -27.81 -28.33 -24.72
CA LYS A 147 -28.21 -29.54 -23.95
C LYS A 147 -28.91 -29.21 -22.66
N LEU A 148 -28.86 -27.95 -22.21
CA LEU A 148 -29.36 -27.48 -20.91
C LEU A 148 -28.76 -28.28 -19.73
N THR A 149 -27.48 -28.66 -19.88
CA THR A 149 -26.70 -29.37 -18.87
C THR A 149 -25.71 -28.42 -18.20
N LEU A 150 -25.26 -28.78 -16.99
CA LEU A 150 -24.23 -28.04 -16.25
C LEU A 150 -22.86 -28.66 -16.54
N ASP A 151 -21.94 -27.82 -16.98
CA ASP A 151 -20.54 -28.17 -17.12
C ASP A 151 -19.69 -27.39 -16.12
N ASN A 152 -18.69 -28.05 -15.54
CA ASN A 152 -17.72 -27.40 -14.67
C ASN A 152 -16.75 -26.55 -15.48
N ILE A 153 -16.54 -25.31 -15.07
CA ILE A 153 -15.57 -24.40 -15.68
C ILE A 153 -14.64 -23.84 -14.61
N LYS A 154 -13.38 -23.63 -15.01
CA LYS A 154 -12.40 -22.91 -14.18
C LYS A 154 -12.09 -21.57 -14.83
N ASN A 155 -12.44 -20.49 -14.17
CA ASN A 155 -12.17 -19.12 -14.60
C ASN A 155 -11.15 -18.46 -13.69
N LEU A 156 -10.37 -17.49 -14.19
CA LEU A 156 -9.55 -16.64 -13.36
C LEU A 156 -10.44 -15.78 -12.47
N ASP A 157 -10.16 -15.77 -11.16
CA ASP A 157 -10.91 -14.94 -10.20
C ASP A 157 -10.38 -13.51 -10.16
N LEU A 158 -10.71 -12.70 -11.16
CA LEU A 158 -10.28 -11.30 -11.25
C LEU A 158 -10.77 -10.44 -10.07
N SER A 159 -11.70 -10.93 -9.27
CA SER A 159 -12.12 -10.22 -8.06
C SER A 159 -11.15 -10.36 -6.90
N LYS A 160 -10.25 -11.36 -6.96
CA LYS A 160 -9.26 -11.70 -5.94
C LYS A 160 -7.83 -11.39 -6.37
N VAL A 161 -7.61 -10.23 -6.95
CA VAL A 161 -6.26 -9.70 -7.20
C VAL A 161 -5.72 -9.15 -5.88
N ASP A 162 -5.24 -10.03 -5.01
CA ASP A 162 -4.77 -9.65 -3.67
C ASP A 162 -3.23 -9.65 -3.56
N VAL A 163 -2.56 -10.15 -4.60
CA VAL A 163 -1.10 -10.24 -4.69
C VAL A 163 -0.69 -9.68 -6.04
N ALA A 164 -0.44 -8.38 -6.09
CA ALA A 164 -0.05 -7.68 -7.32
C ALA A 164 0.83 -6.47 -7.02
N CYS A 165 1.75 -6.19 -7.94
CA CYS A 165 2.57 -4.97 -7.99
C CYS A 165 2.44 -4.35 -9.37
N LEU A 166 2.21 -3.05 -9.41
CA LEU A 166 2.34 -2.22 -10.60
C LEU A 166 3.61 -1.37 -10.47
N ILE A 167 4.48 -1.48 -11.45
CA ILE A 167 5.73 -0.74 -11.55
C ILE A 167 5.56 0.31 -12.63
N ASN A 168 5.73 1.58 -12.27
CA ASN A 168 5.79 2.66 -13.24
C ASN A 168 7.22 2.79 -13.77
N LEU A 169 7.47 2.21 -14.94
CA LEU A 169 8.80 2.18 -15.56
C LEU A 169 9.28 3.57 -15.98
N THR A 170 8.35 4.44 -16.40
CA THR A 170 8.67 5.82 -16.77
C THR A 170 9.14 6.62 -15.55
N GLU A 171 8.42 6.57 -14.43
CA GLU A 171 8.80 7.25 -13.20
C GLU A 171 10.11 6.69 -12.63
N TRP A 172 10.29 5.37 -12.65
CA TRP A 172 11.53 4.75 -12.22
C TRP A 172 12.71 5.22 -13.08
N GLY A 173 12.58 5.20 -14.41
CA GLY A 173 13.59 5.70 -15.31
C GLY A 173 13.93 7.19 -15.10
N ASN A 174 12.94 8.02 -14.81
CA ASN A 174 13.15 9.44 -14.48
C ASN A 174 13.96 9.59 -13.20
N ILE A 175 13.65 8.85 -12.15
CA ILE A 175 14.36 8.89 -10.86
C ILE A 175 15.81 8.41 -11.02
N GLU A 176 16.03 7.26 -11.66
CA GLU A 176 17.38 6.70 -11.87
C GLU A 176 18.29 7.65 -12.71
N ASN A 177 17.70 8.41 -13.64
CA ASN A 177 18.42 9.35 -14.48
C ASN A 177 18.43 10.80 -13.93
N ASN A 178 17.96 11.03 -12.70
CA ASN A 178 17.81 12.36 -12.08
C ASN A 178 17.02 13.35 -12.96
N LEU A 179 16.01 12.86 -13.68
CA LEU A 179 15.07 13.68 -14.44
C LEU A 179 13.90 14.11 -13.56
N PRO A 180 13.18 15.18 -13.93
CA PRO A 180 11.96 15.57 -13.23
C PRO A 180 10.98 14.39 -13.16
N SER A 181 10.50 14.07 -11.97
CA SER A 181 9.54 13.02 -11.69
C SER A 181 8.37 13.61 -10.90
N GLU A 182 7.15 13.16 -11.22
CA GLU A 182 5.97 13.58 -10.47
C GLU A 182 5.91 12.92 -9.09
N ARG A 183 6.59 11.77 -8.92
CA ARG A 183 6.55 10.95 -7.71
C ARG A 183 7.95 10.42 -7.37
N LYS A 184 8.25 10.32 -6.08
CA LYS A 184 9.46 9.62 -5.59
C LYS A 184 9.26 8.10 -5.47
N THR A 185 8.05 7.60 -5.68
CA THR A 185 7.71 6.18 -5.61
C THR A 185 7.16 5.70 -6.94
N TYR A 186 7.64 4.55 -7.38
CA TYR A 186 7.29 3.95 -8.67
C TYR A 186 6.75 2.52 -8.55
N LEU A 187 6.80 1.95 -7.36
CA LEU A 187 6.15 0.67 -7.05
C LEU A 187 4.83 0.94 -6.35
N SER A 188 3.78 0.22 -6.75
CA SER A 188 2.54 0.20 -5.99
C SER A 188 2.01 -1.23 -5.85
N PHE A 189 1.52 -1.56 -4.66
CA PHE A 189 1.03 -2.89 -4.30
C PHE A 189 -0.42 -2.83 -3.91
N VAL A 190 -1.22 -3.78 -4.37
CA VAL A 190 -2.58 -3.94 -3.85
C VAL A 190 -2.54 -4.44 -2.42
N LYS A 191 -3.42 -3.91 -1.59
CA LYS A 191 -3.65 -4.41 -0.25
C LYS A 191 -4.66 -5.55 -0.31
N GLY A 192 -4.29 -6.74 0.14
CA GLY A 192 -5.21 -7.84 0.36
C GLY A 192 -6.20 -7.55 1.50
N MET A 193 -6.99 -8.54 1.92
CA MET A 193 -8.04 -8.35 2.94
C MET A 193 -7.51 -7.79 4.27
N LYS A 194 -6.25 -8.02 4.62
CA LYS A 194 -5.63 -7.53 5.86
C LYS A 194 -4.36 -6.72 5.62
N GLU A 195 -3.40 -7.24 4.85
CA GLU A 195 -2.09 -6.62 4.58
C GLU A 195 -1.56 -7.04 3.22
N VAL A 196 -0.57 -6.30 2.69
CA VAL A 196 0.20 -6.77 1.53
C VAL A 196 1.03 -7.97 1.96
N SER A 197 1.09 -8.98 1.10
CA SER A 197 1.87 -10.19 1.37
C SER A 197 3.36 -9.84 1.46
N TYR A 198 3.95 -9.92 2.65
CA TYR A 198 5.38 -9.64 2.87
C TYR A 198 6.30 -10.43 1.93
N TYR A 199 5.98 -11.69 1.64
CA TYR A 199 6.77 -12.50 0.73
C TYR A 199 6.73 -11.98 -0.70
N PHE A 200 5.62 -11.35 -1.12
CA PHE A 200 5.52 -10.74 -2.44
C PHE A 200 6.27 -9.41 -2.52
N MET A 201 6.25 -8.63 -1.45
CA MET A 201 7.07 -7.43 -1.35
C MET A 201 8.56 -7.78 -1.35
N SER A 202 8.96 -8.84 -0.65
CA SER A 202 10.34 -9.37 -0.67
C SER A 202 10.74 -9.90 -2.04
N PHE A 203 9.81 -10.48 -2.79
CA PHE A 203 10.03 -10.93 -4.17
C PHE A 203 10.30 -9.77 -5.12
N ILE A 204 9.60 -8.66 -4.98
CA ILE A 204 9.79 -7.44 -5.79
C ILE A 204 11.00 -6.62 -5.32
N ASP A 205 11.71 -7.04 -4.29
CA ASP A 205 12.82 -6.30 -3.66
C ASP A 205 12.39 -4.90 -3.16
N VAL A 206 11.18 -4.79 -2.62
CA VAL A 206 10.73 -3.51 -2.09
C VAL A 206 11.47 -3.15 -0.80
N ASP A 207 11.84 -1.90 -0.62
CA ASP A 207 12.34 -1.41 0.65
C ASP A 207 11.24 -1.55 1.72
N ASN A 208 11.47 -2.41 2.72
CA ASN A 208 10.57 -2.67 3.84
C ASN A 208 10.20 -1.41 4.65
N LYS A 209 10.92 -0.31 4.44
CA LYS A 209 10.65 0.99 5.06
C LYS A 209 9.33 1.61 4.60
N ASN A 210 8.68 1.11 3.57
CA ASN A 210 7.45 1.69 2.97
C ASN A 210 6.16 0.91 3.27
N THR A 211 6.10 0.08 4.33
CA THR A 211 4.81 -0.45 4.80
C THR A 211 3.91 0.71 5.28
N SER A 212 2.57 0.54 5.19
CA SER A 212 1.64 1.59 5.66
C SER A 212 1.90 2.00 7.11
N THR A 213 2.27 1.03 7.95
CA THR A 213 2.62 1.25 9.35
C THR A 213 3.88 2.09 9.49
N GLU A 214 4.96 1.76 8.76
CA GLU A 214 6.22 2.51 8.79
C GLU A 214 6.09 3.87 8.10
N SER A 215 5.38 3.96 6.98
CA SER A 215 5.09 5.23 6.30
C SER A 215 4.35 6.21 7.24
N THR A 216 3.32 5.70 7.94
CA THR A 216 2.60 6.51 8.94
C THR A 216 3.46 6.89 10.13
N LYS A 217 4.30 5.97 10.64
CA LYS A 217 5.20 6.25 11.76
C LYS A 217 6.20 7.34 11.41
N ARG A 218 6.81 7.30 10.22
CA ARG A 218 7.72 8.34 9.74
C ARG A 218 7.04 9.69 9.64
N LEU A 219 5.83 9.75 9.05
CA LEU A 219 5.05 10.97 9.00
C LEU A 219 4.82 11.55 10.40
N ILE A 220 4.41 10.72 11.36
CA ILE A 220 4.17 11.19 12.74
C ILE A 220 5.46 11.70 13.36
N THR A 221 6.57 10.97 13.21
CA THR A 221 7.88 11.38 13.73
C THR A 221 8.34 12.69 13.10
N ALA A 222 8.18 12.85 11.79
CA ALA A 222 8.51 14.11 11.09
C ALA A 222 7.64 15.29 11.61
N ILE A 223 6.35 15.08 11.81
CA ILE A 223 5.44 16.13 12.36
C ILE A 223 5.84 16.53 13.78
N GLU A 224 6.21 15.56 14.63
CA GLU A 224 6.65 15.87 16.00
C GLU A 224 7.95 16.69 15.98
N ALA A 225 8.95 16.26 15.23
CA ALA A 225 10.23 16.96 15.11
C ALA A 225 10.06 18.37 14.50
N TYR A 226 9.22 18.49 13.47
CA TYR A 226 8.91 19.77 12.86
C TYR A 226 8.22 20.74 13.83
N ALA A 227 7.29 20.22 14.64
CA ALA A 227 6.61 21.01 15.67
C ALA A 227 7.59 21.56 16.73
N ASP A 228 8.63 20.78 17.05
CA ASP A 228 9.65 21.18 18.02
C ASP A 228 10.62 22.24 17.41
N ILE A 229 11.01 22.09 16.14
CA ILE A 229 11.83 23.06 15.40
C ILE A 229 11.09 24.39 15.25
N GLU A 230 9.83 24.36 14.85
CA GLU A 230 8.96 25.53 14.67
C GLU A 230 8.48 26.12 16.03
N GLN A 231 8.89 25.50 17.14
CA GLN A 231 8.53 25.93 18.50
C GLN A 231 7.03 26.15 18.69
N TRP A 232 6.20 25.25 18.13
CA TRP A 232 4.75 25.39 18.27
C TRP A 232 4.32 25.32 19.73
N ASP A 233 3.50 26.28 20.14
CA ASP A 233 2.82 26.18 21.41
C ASP A 233 1.87 24.94 21.40
N ARG A 234 1.47 24.54 22.61
CA ARG A 234 0.62 23.36 22.83
C ARG A 234 -0.67 23.39 21.99
N ASN A 235 -1.34 24.55 21.93
CA ASN A 235 -2.62 24.66 21.24
C ASN A 235 -2.43 24.54 19.72
N THR A 236 -1.41 25.20 19.18
CA THR A 236 -1.01 25.12 17.76
C THR A 236 -0.65 23.69 17.39
N LYS A 237 0.18 23.01 18.20
CA LYS A 237 0.60 21.62 17.95
C LYS A 237 -0.61 20.68 17.87
N ILE A 238 -1.51 20.73 18.84
CA ILE A 238 -2.71 19.88 18.88
C ILE A 238 -3.65 20.20 17.69
N ASN A 239 -3.90 21.47 17.41
CA ASN A 239 -4.81 21.89 16.34
C ASN A 239 -4.29 21.45 14.95
N LYS A 240 -3.00 21.65 14.67
CA LYS A 240 -2.39 21.23 13.40
C LYS A 240 -2.40 19.72 13.25
N LYS A 241 -2.02 18.95 14.28
CA LYS A 241 -2.08 17.49 14.29
C LYS A 241 -3.51 16.97 14.06
N ASN A 242 -4.52 17.57 14.68
CA ASN A 242 -5.92 17.21 14.46
C ASN A 242 -6.38 17.47 13.01
N LYS A 243 -5.96 18.56 12.38
CA LYS A 243 -6.26 18.83 10.98
C LYS A 243 -5.64 17.78 10.06
N VAL A 244 -4.36 17.42 10.29
CA VAL A 244 -3.68 16.37 9.54
C VAL A 244 -4.38 15.02 9.74
N PHE A 245 -4.75 14.68 10.99
CA PHE A 245 -5.50 13.46 11.26
C PHE A 245 -6.81 13.40 10.46
N THR A 246 -7.60 14.50 10.48
CA THR A 246 -8.88 14.56 9.74
C THR A 246 -8.65 14.37 8.25
N TYR A 247 -7.70 15.06 7.65
CA TYR A 247 -7.35 14.91 6.24
C TYR A 247 -6.95 13.47 5.89
N CYS A 248 -6.01 12.89 6.65
CA CYS A 248 -5.54 11.52 6.38
C CYS A 248 -6.67 10.49 6.56
N HIS A 249 -7.52 10.67 7.58
CA HIS A 249 -8.65 9.79 7.85
C HIS A 249 -9.67 9.86 6.71
N ASP A 250 -10.01 11.05 6.24
CA ASP A 250 -10.92 11.25 5.11
C ASP A 250 -10.35 10.65 3.82
N CYS A 251 -9.04 10.77 3.57
CA CYS A 251 -8.40 10.13 2.43
C CYS A 251 -8.51 8.60 2.51
N ILE A 252 -8.22 8.00 3.69
CA ILE A 252 -8.31 6.54 3.88
C ILE A 252 -9.75 6.05 3.69
N ASP A 253 -10.73 6.73 4.27
CA ASP A 253 -12.14 6.31 4.20
C ASP A 253 -12.72 6.45 2.79
N ASN A 254 -12.31 7.47 2.06
CA ASN A 254 -12.74 7.71 0.68
C ASN A 254 -11.81 7.09 -0.37
N LYS A 255 -10.83 6.27 0.04
CA LYS A 255 -9.88 5.59 -0.85
C LYS A 255 -9.07 6.54 -1.74
N LYS A 256 -8.74 7.71 -1.21
CA LYS A 256 -7.92 8.73 -1.87
C LYS A 256 -6.47 8.63 -1.41
N GLU A 257 -5.57 9.11 -2.23
CA GLU A 257 -4.16 9.24 -1.88
C GLU A 257 -3.96 10.29 -0.78
N ILE A 258 -3.07 10.00 0.17
CA ILE A 258 -2.62 10.97 1.17
C ILE A 258 -1.38 11.65 0.59
N LEU A 259 -1.50 12.93 0.26
CA LEU A 259 -0.42 13.71 -0.33
C LEU A 259 0.36 14.48 0.74
N LEU A 260 1.69 14.33 0.75
CA LEU A 260 2.57 15.05 1.67
C LEU A 260 2.48 16.57 1.45
N SER A 261 2.34 17.03 0.21
CA SER A 261 2.13 18.44 -0.13
C SER A 261 0.89 19.05 0.52
N THR A 262 -0.21 18.29 0.58
CA THR A 262 -1.42 18.75 1.28
C THR A 262 -1.21 18.82 2.78
N ILE A 263 -0.52 17.81 3.37
CA ILE A 263 -0.16 17.85 4.80
C ILE A 263 0.74 19.05 5.07
N SER A 264 1.72 19.31 4.21
CA SER A 264 2.62 20.47 4.32
C SER A 264 1.85 21.79 4.34
N SER A 265 0.90 21.96 3.42
CA SER A 265 0.01 23.14 3.39
C SER A 265 -0.86 23.28 4.65
N ILE A 266 -1.28 22.18 5.26
CA ILE A 266 -2.02 22.18 6.53
C ILE A 266 -1.12 22.64 7.70
N LEU A 267 0.13 22.15 7.70
CA LEU A 267 1.08 22.43 8.77
C LEU A 267 1.72 23.81 8.63
N ASN A 268 2.00 24.28 7.43
CA ASN A 268 2.59 25.58 7.15
C ASN A 268 1.92 26.23 5.91
N PRO A 269 0.77 26.91 6.09
CA PRO A 269 0.06 27.54 4.97
C PRO A 269 0.87 28.70 4.32
N ASP A 270 1.74 29.35 5.07
CA ASP A 270 2.52 30.49 4.62
C ASP A 270 3.73 30.07 3.78
N ASN A 271 4.23 28.82 4.01
CA ASN A 271 5.28 28.19 3.23
C ASN A 271 4.97 26.72 3.03
N PRO A 272 4.10 26.37 2.03
CA PRO A 272 3.58 25.04 1.84
C PRO A 272 4.63 23.97 1.48
N GLU A 273 5.81 24.35 1.01
CA GLU A 273 6.89 23.41 0.65
C GLU A 273 7.79 23.06 1.83
N HIS A 274 7.85 23.91 2.87
CA HIS A 274 8.83 23.81 3.95
C HIS A 274 8.74 22.49 4.74
N PHE A 275 7.55 22.05 5.13
CA PHE A 275 7.41 20.74 5.79
C PHE A 275 7.65 19.57 4.82
N GLN A 276 7.27 19.70 3.57
CA GLN A 276 7.50 18.66 2.57
C GLN A 276 9.01 18.44 2.39
N ASP A 277 9.79 19.49 2.21
CA ASP A 277 11.25 19.40 2.09
C ASP A 277 11.85 18.75 3.34
N PHE A 278 11.50 19.24 4.52
CA PHE A 278 11.95 18.69 5.80
C PHE A 278 11.62 17.20 5.96
N ALA A 279 10.40 16.79 5.64
CA ALA A 279 9.94 15.42 5.85
C ALA A 279 10.52 14.41 4.83
N THR A 280 11.01 14.90 3.67
CA THR A 280 11.63 14.04 2.66
C THR A 280 13.14 13.84 2.85
N GLU A 281 13.78 14.57 3.77
CA GLU A 281 15.19 14.40 4.13
C GLU A 281 15.51 12.99 4.64
N GLU A 282 16.80 12.62 4.62
CA GLU A 282 17.28 11.27 4.96
C GLU A 282 16.86 10.78 6.35
N ASP A 283 16.70 11.70 7.30
CA ASP A 283 16.30 11.36 8.68
C ASP A 283 14.86 10.83 8.78
N TYR A 284 13.95 11.32 7.94
CA TYR A 284 12.53 10.96 8.00
C TYR A 284 12.06 10.13 6.80
N ARG A 285 12.55 10.43 5.61
CA ARG A 285 12.22 9.71 4.35
C ARG A 285 10.72 9.50 4.17
N VAL A 286 9.92 10.52 4.42
CA VAL A 286 8.48 10.48 4.18
C VAL A 286 8.22 10.57 2.69
N SER A 287 7.48 9.61 2.14
CA SER A 287 7.12 9.60 0.71
C SER A 287 6.13 10.70 0.37
N GLU A 288 6.17 11.23 -0.85
CA GLU A 288 5.21 12.25 -1.34
C GLU A 288 3.76 11.74 -1.31
N ILE A 289 3.59 10.44 -1.59
CA ILE A 289 2.33 9.74 -1.41
C ILE A 289 2.47 8.80 -0.22
N ILE A 290 1.65 9.00 0.79
CA ILE A 290 1.74 8.28 2.05
C ILE A 290 0.72 7.15 2.05
N SER A 291 1.21 5.95 2.28
CA SER A 291 0.35 4.81 2.59
C SER A 291 -0.10 4.89 4.05
N GLY A 292 -1.37 5.27 4.27
CA GLY A 292 -1.90 5.51 5.61
C GLY A 292 -2.32 4.24 6.35
N ASP A 293 -1.83 4.07 7.59
CA ASP A 293 -2.34 3.09 8.54
C ASP A 293 -3.33 3.75 9.50
N LYS A 294 -4.62 3.37 9.39
CA LYS A 294 -5.71 3.98 10.18
C LYS A 294 -5.51 3.86 11.69
N ALA A 295 -4.93 2.75 12.15
CA ALA A 295 -4.69 2.53 13.58
C ALA A 295 -3.54 3.42 14.08
N ARG A 296 -2.48 3.56 13.29
CA ARG A 296 -1.33 4.42 13.61
C ARG A 296 -1.66 5.90 13.52
N MET A 297 -2.48 6.32 12.54
CA MET A 297 -2.91 7.73 12.41
C MET A 297 -3.59 8.27 13.69
N LYS A 298 -4.20 7.40 14.50
CA LYS A 298 -4.78 7.82 15.78
C LYS A 298 -3.78 8.50 16.72
N PHE A 299 -2.48 8.16 16.66
CA PHE A 299 -1.45 8.81 17.47
C PHE A 299 -1.27 10.30 17.19
N LEU A 300 -1.76 10.81 16.06
CA LEU A 300 -1.85 12.25 15.81
C LEU A 300 -2.87 12.95 16.73
N LYS A 301 -3.87 12.22 17.22
CA LYS A 301 -5.03 12.74 17.93
C LYS A 301 -5.16 12.23 19.35
N THR A 302 -4.57 11.07 19.68
CA THR A 302 -4.74 10.41 20.95
C THR A 302 -3.44 10.27 21.72
N ILE A 303 -3.52 10.38 23.04
CA ILE A 303 -2.47 9.91 23.94
C ILE A 303 -2.85 8.49 24.36
N THR A 304 -1.92 7.57 24.14
CA THR A 304 -2.09 6.16 24.52
C THR A 304 -0.88 5.72 25.34
N TYR A 305 -1.13 5.14 26.50
CA TYR A 305 -0.13 4.48 27.34
C TYR A 305 -0.69 3.15 27.84
N SER A 306 0.13 2.12 27.85
CA SER A 306 -0.24 0.80 28.36
C SER A 306 0.96 0.10 28.99
N ASP A 307 0.79 -0.43 30.16
CA ASP A 307 1.69 -1.38 30.82
C ASP A 307 0.92 -2.67 31.20
N LYS A 308 1.47 -3.47 32.13
CA LYS A 308 0.86 -4.76 32.53
C LYS A 308 -0.48 -4.58 33.29
N GLU A 309 -0.66 -3.50 33.99
CA GLU A 309 -1.77 -3.31 34.93
C GLU A 309 -2.67 -2.11 34.56
N PHE A 310 -2.16 -1.18 33.75
CA PHE A 310 -2.82 0.08 33.46
C PHE A 310 -2.80 0.39 31.95
N LYS A 311 -3.96 0.73 31.43
CA LYS A 311 -4.10 1.27 30.07
C LYS A 311 -4.89 2.55 30.10
N ILE A 312 -4.37 3.59 29.45
CA ILE A 312 -5.08 4.85 29.23
C ILE A 312 -5.02 5.21 27.74
N GLU A 313 -6.15 5.64 27.20
CA GLU A 313 -6.27 6.16 25.83
C GLU A 313 -7.33 7.26 25.80
N PHE A 314 -6.97 8.44 25.33
CA PHE A 314 -7.89 9.56 25.23
C PHE A 314 -7.48 10.56 24.15
N ASP A 315 -8.48 11.31 23.63
CA ASP A 315 -8.27 12.37 22.65
C ASP A 315 -7.53 13.56 23.30
N THR A 316 -6.50 14.07 22.62
CA THR A 316 -5.72 15.23 23.07
C THR A 316 -6.56 16.48 23.28
N LYS A 317 -7.73 16.58 22.62
CA LYS A 317 -8.70 17.66 22.83
C LYS A 317 -9.20 17.72 24.28
N LEU A 318 -9.29 16.58 24.97
CA LEU A 318 -9.70 16.53 26.39
C LEU A 318 -8.71 17.22 27.33
N ILE A 319 -7.48 17.40 26.87
CA ILE A 319 -6.50 18.22 27.60
C ILE A 319 -6.73 19.72 27.34
N LEU A 320 -7.09 20.09 26.09
CA LEU A 320 -7.35 21.48 25.72
C LEU A 320 -8.58 22.04 26.42
N ASP A 321 -9.63 21.26 26.54
CA ASP A 321 -10.87 21.67 27.24
C ASP A 321 -10.82 21.45 28.75
N ASN A 322 -9.66 21.08 29.30
CA ASN A 322 -9.44 20.81 30.72
C ASN A 322 -10.33 19.71 31.32
N THR A 323 -10.85 18.81 30.51
CA THR A 323 -11.53 17.59 30.95
C THR A 323 -10.53 16.63 31.61
N ILE A 324 -9.32 16.55 31.06
CA ILE A 324 -8.19 15.82 31.64
C ILE A 324 -7.10 16.82 32.00
N VAL A 325 -6.68 16.80 33.28
CA VAL A 325 -5.72 17.75 33.83
C VAL A 325 -4.62 17.00 34.56
N LEU A 326 -3.37 17.30 34.21
CA LEU A 326 -2.20 16.90 34.98
C LEU A 326 -1.90 18.01 36.01
N ASP A 327 -1.65 17.65 37.26
CA ASP A 327 -1.31 18.60 38.29
C ASP A 327 0.08 19.24 38.04
N SER A 328 0.39 20.30 38.77
CA SER A 328 1.66 21.03 38.64
C SER A 328 2.89 20.21 39.02
N SER A 329 2.72 19.13 39.79
CA SER A 329 3.80 18.24 40.17
C SER A 329 4.06 17.14 39.09
N GLY A 330 3.14 16.98 38.14
CA GLY A 330 3.22 15.94 37.11
C GLY A 330 2.86 14.54 37.59
N ASN A 331 2.39 14.39 38.83
CA ASN A 331 2.19 13.08 39.45
C ASN A 331 0.72 12.65 39.54
N LYS A 332 -0.22 13.56 39.27
CA LYS A 332 -1.66 13.30 39.44
C LYS A 332 -2.42 13.68 38.17
N LEU A 333 -3.07 12.70 37.56
CA LEU A 333 -4.00 12.91 36.45
C LEU A 333 -5.44 12.97 37.00
N THR A 334 -6.15 14.05 36.71
CA THR A 334 -7.55 14.25 37.11
C THR A 334 -8.42 14.20 35.85
N ILE A 335 -9.45 13.36 35.87
CA ILE A 335 -10.47 13.28 34.81
C ILE A 335 -11.76 13.84 35.35
N LYS A 336 -12.24 14.95 34.74
CA LYS A 336 -13.51 15.61 35.10
C LYS A 336 -14.64 15.07 34.24
N ASN A 337 -15.87 15.23 34.73
CA ASN A 337 -17.08 14.90 33.95
C ASN A 337 -17.13 13.45 33.45
N ILE A 338 -16.67 12.48 34.26
CA ILE A 338 -16.75 11.05 33.94
C ILE A 338 -18.19 10.62 33.76
N SER A 339 -18.44 9.75 32.79
CA SER A 339 -19.77 9.22 32.49
C SER A 339 -20.37 8.51 33.73
N PRO A 340 -21.70 8.51 33.90
CA PRO A 340 -22.35 7.76 34.98
C PRO A 340 -21.95 6.29 34.99
N ILE A 341 -21.89 5.66 33.82
CA ILE A 341 -21.51 4.24 33.64
C ILE A 341 -20.10 3.98 34.19
N LEU A 342 -19.13 4.82 33.88
CA LEU A 342 -17.76 4.66 34.39
C LEU A 342 -17.70 4.89 35.89
N ARG A 343 -18.44 5.89 36.39
CA ARG A 343 -18.54 6.19 37.82
C ARG A 343 -19.09 5.01 38.60
N ASP A 344 -20.19 4.40 38.11
CA ASP A 344 -20.85 3.32 38.81
C ASP A 344 -19.96 2.07 38.85
N LYS A 345 -19.28 1.72 37.75
CA LYS A 345 -18.29 0.64 37.72
C LYS A 345 -17.16 0.83 38.75
N ILE A 346 -16.65 2.04 38.88
CA ILE A 346 -15.60 2.33 39.88
C ILE A 346 -16.14 2.21 41.30
N LYS A 347 -17.36 2.74 41.57
CA LYS A 347 -18.01 2.65 42.90
C LYS A 347 -18.29 1.21 43.30
N GLU A 348 -18.76 0.37 42.41
CA GLU A 348 -18.98 -1.06 42.69
C GLU A 348 -17.74 -1.78 43.22
N LEU A 349 -16.58 -1.46 42.66
CA LEU A 349 -15.30 -2.04 43.09
C LEU A 349 -14.74 -1.39 44.36
N SER A 350 -15.00 -0.10 44.57
CA SER A 350 -14.56 0.64 45.73
C SER A 350 -15.37 0.29 47.01
N ASN A 351 -16.67 -0.03 46.87
CA ASN A 351 -17.55 -0.37 47.97
C ASN A 351 -17.48 -1.85 48.43
N LYS A 352 -16.72 -2.69 47.75
CA LYS A 352 -16.49 -4.09 48.16
C LYS A 352 -15.37 -4.25 49.20
N ASN A 353 -14.65 -3.17 49.56
CA ASN A 353 -13.56 -3.13 50.54
C ASN A 353 -13.89 -2.30 51.77
N ALA A 354 -15.17 -2.03 52.10
CA ALA A 354 -15.65 -1.40 53.30
C ALA A 354 -16.45 -2.39 54.16
#